data_c4f17ec594c09b5079cdc69defeffb50
#
_entry.id   c4f17ec594c09b5079cdc69defeffb50
#
_cell.length_a   1.000
_cell.length_b   1.000
_cell.length_c   1.000
_cell.angle_alpha   90.00
_cell.angle_beta   90.00
_cell.angle_gamma   90.00
#
_symmetry.space_group_name_H-M   'P 1'
#
loop_
_entity.id
_entity.type
_entity.pdbx_description
1 polymer ?
#
loop_
_entity_poly.entity_id
_entity_poly.type
_entity_poly.pdbx_seq_one_letter_code
_entity_poly.pdbx_strand_id
1 'polypeptide(L)'
;SILWEYCGNNKDIFKCPGDSSTVNLKGKTLPRVRSMPMLNWVGGRGENRPMGWSASTGPWKIYRQLEDMNNPGPSSTFVFLDEREDSINDGMFVVDMGGYPDKPTMYRMVDIPASYHGGAGGLSFADGHSETRKWLDSRTVAAFRKGVSTPYDRPSPNNKDIAWMQERATRHHRK
;
A
#
# COMPACT_ATOMS: atom_id res chain seq x y z
N SER A 1 -14.83 -2.21 11.85
CA SER A 1 -13.64 -3.04 11.51
C SER A 1 -13.55 -4.19 12.49
N ILE A 2 -13.28 -5.38 12.01
CA ILE A 2 -13.01 -6.55 12.86
C ILE A 2 -11.74 -6.36 13.72
N LEU A 3 -10.88 -5.42 13.36
CA LEU A 3 -9.68 -5.08 14.12
C LEU A 3 -9.95 -4.12 15.27
N TRP A 4 -11.18 -3.59 15.37
CA TRP A 4 -11.49 -2.50 16.30
C TRP A 4 -11.26 -2.88 17.77
N GLU A 5 -11.71 -4.05 18.17
CA GLU A 5 -11.54 -4.58 19.53
C GLU A 5 -10.06 -4.89 19.87
N TYR A 6 -9.27 -5.31 18.87
CA TYR A 6 -7.84 -5.58 19.06
C TYR A 6 -6.96 -4.32 19.13
N CYS A 7 -7.54 -3.17 18.81
CA CYS A 7 -6.87 -1.87 18.84
C CYS A 7 -7.24 -1.04 20.06
N GLY A 8 -7.82 -1.62 21.09
CA GLY A 8 -8.28 -0.90 22.28
C GLY A 8 -9.29 0.21 21.95
N ASN A 9 -10.06 0.05 20.88
CA ASN A 9 -11.00 1.05 20.36
C ASN A 9 -10.36 2.41 20.02
N ASN A 10 -9.06 2.42 19.73
CA ASN A 10 -8.32 3.63 19.38
C ASN A 10 -8.33 3.83 17.86
N LYS A 11 -8.98 4.91 17.38
CA LYS A 11 -9.03 5.27 15.96
C LYS A 11 -7.71 5.82 15.42
N ASP A 12 -6.87 6.34 16.29
CA ASP A 12 -5.68 7.09 15.88
C ASP A 12 -4.56 6.18 15.33
N ILE A 13 -4.65 4.88 15.58
CA ILE A 13 -3.73 3.90 14.98
C ILE A 13 -3.89 3.73 13.47
N PHE A 14 -5.03 4.14 12.90
CA PHE A 14 -5.30 4.02 11.46
C PHE A 14 -4.79 5.21 10.65
N LYS A 15 -4.17 6.18 11.31
CA LYS A 15 -3.69 7.40 10.68
C LYS A 15 -2.26 7.72 11.09
N CYS A 16 -1.42 8.03 10.11
CA CYS A 16 -0.10 8.57 10.37
C CYS A 16 -0.21 9.94 11.08
N PRO A 17 0.49 10.18 12.19
CA PRO A 17 0.51 11.48 12.85
C PRO A 17 1.00 12.62 11.94
N GLY A 18 1.84 12.31 10.95
CA GLY A 18 2.32 13.27 9.94
C GLY A 18 1.28 13.66 8.89
N ASP A 19 0.15 12.92 8.81
CA ASP A 19 -0.94 13.26 7.91
C ASP A 19 -1.84 14.35 8.50
N SER A 20 -1.73 15.56 7.98
CA SER A 20 -2.60 16.70 8.34
C SER A 20 -3.81 16.85 7.41
N SER A 21 -4.09 15.88 6.56
CA SER A 21 -5.15 15.96 5.56
C SER A 21 -6.56 16.00 6.14
N THR A 22 -7.46 16.58 5.37
CA THR A 22 -8.86 16.70 5.72
C THR A 22 -9.76 16.14 4.63
N VAL A 23 -10.99 15.81 5.00
CA VAL A 23 -12.05 15.41 4.08
C VAL A 23 -13.24 16.37 4.22
N ASN A 24 -13.95 16.62 3.11
CA ASN A 24 -15.21 17.32 3.16
C ASN A 24 -16.34 16.29 3.20
N LEU A 25 -17.09 16.31 4.29
CA LEU A 25 -18.27 15.46 4.47
C LEU A 25 -19.50 16.32 4.69
N LYS A 26 -20.42 16.31 3.73
CA LYS A 26 -21.68 17.09 3.79
C LYS A 26 -21.43 18.59 4.11
N GLY A 27 -20.44 19.18 3.44
CA GLY A 27 -20.09 20.59 3.61
C GLY A 27 -19.24 20.90 4.85
N LYS A 28 -18.92 19.93 5.69
CA LYS A 28 -18.03 20.10 6.84
C LYS A 28 -16.64 19.56 6.53
N THR A 29 -15.62 20.36 6.79
CA THR A 29 -14.22 19.93 6.72
C THR A 29 -13.84 19.25 8.03
N LEU A 30 -13.48 17.97 7.95
CA LEU A 30 -13.14 17.12 9.09
C LEU A 30 -11.73 16.53 8.90
N PRO A 31 -10.97 16.26 9.97
CA PRO A 31 -9.73 15.52 9.88
C PRO A 31 -9.98 14.13 9.28
N ARG A 32 -9.08 13.69 8.41
CA ARG A 32 -9.08 12.31 7.92
C ARG A 32 -8.81 11.35 9.09
N VAL A 33 -9.50 10.24 9.13
CA VAL A 33 -9.36 9.24 10.22
C VAL A 33 -8.49 8.06 9.85
N ARG A 34 -8.11 7.94 8.56
CA ARG A 34 -7.30 6.83 8.08
C ARG A 34 -6.39 7.27 6.93
N SER A 35 -5.11 6.92 7.03
CA SER A 35 -4.12 7.04 5.96
C SER A 35 -3.25 5.79 5.83
N MET A 36 -3.57 4.71 6.57
CA MET A 36 -2.85 3.45 6.55
C MET A 36 -3.74 2.34 5.96
N PRO A 37 -3.73 2.17 4.62
CA PRO A 37 -4.40 1.06 3.95
C PRO A 37 -3.66 -0.25 4.12
N MET A 38 -4.36 -1.33 3.86
CA MET A 38 -3.81 -2.68 3.85
C MET A 38 -3.36 -3.06 2.44
N LEU A 39 -2.26 -3.79 2.35
CA LEU A 39 -1.76 -4.35 1.09
C LEU A 39 -2.83 -5.21 0.40
N ASN A 40 -3.07 -4.98 -0.88
CA ASN A 40 -4.08 -5.69 -1.68
C ASN A 40 -3.85 -7.21 -1.79
N TRP A 41 -2.65 -7.70 -1.49
CA TRP A 41 -2.29 -9.12 -1.51
C TRP A 41 -2.50 -9.82 -0.16
N VAL A 42 -2.99 -9.10 0.86
CA VAL A 42 -3.28 -9.63 2.20
C VAL A 42 -4.79 -9.62 2.44
N GLY A 43 -5.33 -10.68 3.00
CA GLY A 43 -6.74 -10.83 3.33
C GLY A 43 -7.57 -11.33 2.13
N GLY A 44 -8.14 -10.44 1.37
CA GLY A 44 -8.99 -10.77 0.22
C GLY A 44 -10.44 -11.09 0.61
N ARG A 45 -11.34 -11.08 -0.37
CA ARG A 45 -12.79 -11.30 -0.20
C ARG A 45 -13.23 -12.77 -0.31
N GLY A 46 -12.40 -13.74 0.00
CA GLY A 46 -12.79 -15.14 -0.13
C GLY A 46 -12.66 -15.72 -1.56
N GLU A 47 -12.53 -14.90 -2.57
CA GLU A 47 -12.22 -15.29 -3.94
C GLU A 47 -10.70 -15.24 -4.16
N ASN A 48 -10.16 -16.05 -5.08
CA ASN A 48 -8.74 -16.03 -5.45
C ASN A 48 -8.39 -14.82 -6.34
N ARG A 49 -8.95 -13.67 -6.01
CA ARG A 49 -8.71 -12.41 -6.70
C ARG A 49 -8.26 -11.37 -5.71
N PRO A 50 -7.22 -10.58 -6.03
CA PRO A 50 -6.92 -9.39 -5.26
C PRO A 50 -8.15 -8.48 -5.27
N MET A 51 -8.43 -7.86 -4.13
CA MET A 51 -9.52 -6.88 -4.05
C MET A 51 -9.16 -5.66 -4.90
N GLY A 52 -9.99 -5.40 -5.91
CA GLY A 52 -9.88 -4.23 -6.74
C GLY A 52 -9.00 -4.45 -7.96
N TRP A 53 -7.95 -3.76 -8.06
CA TRP A 53 -7.15 -3.63 -9.23
C TRP A 53 -6.26 -4.85 -9.49
N SER A 54 -6.32 -5.42 -10.69
CA SER A 54 -5.35 -6.40 -11.16
C SER A 54 -5.14 -6.23 -12.66
N ALA A 55 -4.26 -5.33 -13.04
CA ALA A 55 -3.67 -5.37 -14.37
C ALA A 55 -2.79 -6.62 -14.56
N SER A 56 -2.29 -7.18 -13.47
CA SER A 56 -1.57 -8.44 -13.45
C SER A 56 -2.50 -9.59 -13.07
N THR A 57 -3.28 -10.05 -14.02
CA THR A 57 -4.07 -11.29 -13.93
C THR A 57 -3.17 -12.53 -13.93
N GLY A 58 -2.12 -12.50 -13.14
CA GLY A 58 -1.19 -13.62 -12.99
C GLY A 58 -1.58 -14.52 -11.83
N PRO A 59 -0.94 -15.68 -11.71
CA PRO A 59 -1.15 -16.63 -10.64
C PRO A 59 -0.47 -16.15 -9.33
N TRP A 60 -0.82 -14.95 -8.88
CA TRP A 60 -0.27 -14.34 -7.68
C TRP A 60 -0.99 -14.84 -6.43
N LYS A 61 -0.24 -15.11 -5.36
CA LYS A 61 -0.79 -15.52 -4.07
C LYS A 61 -1.51 -14.37 -3.39
N ILE A 62 -2.65 -14.69 -2.78
CA ILE A 62 -3.32 -13.85 -1.78
C ILE A 62 -3.09 -14.51 -0.43
N TYR A 63 -2.43 -13.81 0.48
CA TYR A 63 -2.14 -14.30 1.81
C TYR A 63 -3.37 -14.12 2.71
N ARG A 64 -3.94 -15.20 3.20
CA ARG A 64 -5.14 -15.19 4.05
C ARG A 64 -4.84 -15.48 5.51
N GLN A 65 -3.72 -16.13 5.73
CA GLN A 65 -3.20 -16.50 7.05
C GLN A 65 -1.67 -16.40 7.02
N LEU A 66 -1.07 -16.36 8.20
CA LEU A 66 0.37 -16.15 8.34
C LEU A 66 1.19 -17.26 7.67
N GLU A 67 0.68 -18.50 7.71
CA GLU A 67 1.29 -19.68 7.13
C GLU A 67 1.39 -19.63 5.61
N ASP A 68 0.57 -18.82 4.94
CA ASP A 68 0.67 -18.60 3.49
C ASP A 68 1.93 -17.81 3.10
N MET A 69 2.48 -17.04 4.05
CA MET A 69 3.60 -16.10 3.85
C MET A 69 4.96 -16.80 3.98
N ASN A 70 5.20 -17.77 3.12
CA ASN A 70 6.48 -18.51 3.10
C ASN A 70 7.49 -17.96 2.08
N ASN A 71 7.03 -17.13 1.14
CA ASN A 71 7.86 -16.41 0.18
C ASN A 71 7.06 -15.25 -0.45
N PRO A 72 7.40 -13.97 -0.12
CA PRO A 72 8.31 -13.59 0.96
C PRO A 72 7.79 -14.06 2.32
N GLY A 73 8.68 -14.20 3.30
CA GLY A 73 8.30 -14.57 4.65
C GLY A 73 7.62 -13.40 5.39
N PRO A 74 7.03 -13.65 6.59
CA PRO A 74 6.30 -12.61 7.34
C PRO A 74 7.12 -11.35 7.62
N SER A 75 8.40 -11.48 7.92
CA SER A 75 9.32 -10.35 8.15
C SER A 75 9.66 -9.55 6.90
N SER A 76 9.29 -10.04 5.73
CA SER A 76 9.51 -9.36 4.46
C SER A 76 8.21 -9.03 3.73
N THR A 77 7.05 -9.38 4.29
CA THR A 77 5.75 -9.05 3.74
C THR A 77 5.14 -7.89 4.53
N PHE A 78 5.04 -6.70 3.94
CA PHE A 78 4.35 -5.62 4.60
C PHE A 78 2.83 -5.82 4.52
N VAL A 79 2.12 -5.35 5.56
CA VAL A 79 0.66 -5.48 5.68
C VAL A 79 -0.01 -4.12 5.57
N PHE A 80 0.53 -3.11 6.25
CA PHE A 80 0.05 -1.74 6.18
C PHE A 80 1.19 -0.80 5.81
N LEU A 81 0.85 0.28 5.14
CA LEU A 81 1.79 1.37 4.92
C LEU A 81 1.06 2.71 4.88
N ASP A 82 1.82 3.80 5.08
CA ASP A 82 1.29 5.15 4.92
C ASP A 82 1.00 5.44 3.45
N GLU A 83 -0.22 5.84 3.15
CA GLU A 83 -0.63 6.29 1.83
C GLU A 83 -0.79 7.80 1.76
N ARG A 84 -0.39 8.37 0.64
CA ARG A 84 -0.49 9.80 0.42
C ARG A 84 -1.95 10.24 0.23
N GLU A 85 -2.33 11.36 0.81
CA GLU A 85 -3.71 11.86 0.92
C GLU A 85 -4.46 12.01 -0.40
N ASP A 86 -3.78 12.28 -1.51
CA ASP A 86 -4.36 12.42 -2.86
C ASP A 86 -4.47 11.08 -3.61
N SER A 87 -3.99 10.01 -3.03
CA SER A 87 -4.09 8.65 -3.52
C SER A 87 -5.20 7.85 -2.84
N ILE A 88 -5.54 8.21 -1.61
CA ILE A 88 -6.51 7.46 -0.80
C ILE A 88 -7.90 7.48 -1.44
N ASN A 89 -8.34 6.34 -1.95
CA ASN A 89 -9.67 6.14 -2.53
C ASN A 89 -10.51 5.09 -1.77
N ASP A 90 -9.86 4.09 -1.21
CA ASP A 90 -10.48 3.01 -0.44
C ASP A 90 -9.59 2.56 0.73
N GLY A 91 -9.70 1.31 1.16
CA GLY A 91 -8.96 0.76 2.31
C GLY A 91 -7.75 -0.08 1.95
N MET A 92 -7.40 -0.13 0.67
CA MET A 92 -6.31 -0.96 0.19
C MET A 92 -5.21 -0.10 -0.42
N PHE A 93 -4.00 -0.62 -0.37
CA PHE A 93 -2.86 -0.13 -1.13
C PHE A 93 -2.50 -1.16 -2.20
N VAL A 94 -2.60 -0.77 -3.44
CA VAL A 94 -2.37 -1.66 -4.57
C VAL A 94 -0.91 -1.63 -5.01
N VAL A 95 -0.24 -2.76 -4.85
CA VAL A 95 1.03 -3.03 -5.52
C VAL A 95 0.77 -3.85 -6.76
N ASP A 96 0.89 -3.22 -7.93
CA ASP A 96 0.82 -3.93 -9.20
C ASP A 96 2.07 -4.78 -9.41
N MET A 97 1.88 -6.05 -9.77
CA MET A 97 2.97 -7.01 -10.00
C MET A 97 3.38 -7.11 -11.47
N GLY A 98 2.88 -6.21 -12.30
CA GLY A 98 3.23 -6.15 -13.71
C GLY A 98 4.74 -5.97 -13.93
N GLY A 99 5.33 -6.87 -14.72
CA GLY A 99 6.77 -6.84 -15.02
C GLY A 99 7.69 -7.47 -13.96
N TYR A 100 7.20 -7.84 -12.81
CA TYR A 100 8.01 -8.52 -11.78
C TYR A 100 8.36 -9.96 -12.21
N PRO A 101 9.60 -10.45 -12.00
CA PRO A 101 10.76 -9.69 -11.51
C PRO A 101 11.61 -9.05 -12.63
N ASP A 102 11.45 -9.46 -13.90
CA ASP A 102 12.48 -9.32 -14.94
C ASP A 102 12.18 -8.25 -16.00
N LYS A 103 11.01 -7.57 -15.92
CA LYS A 103 10.58 -6.57 -16.90
C LYS A 103 10.28 -5.22 -16.25
N PRO A 104 11.29 -4.54 -15.67
CA PRO A 104 11.07 -3.30 -14.89
C PRO A 104 10.53 -2.14 -15.74
N THR A 105 10.64 -2.22 -17.06
CA THR A 105 10.02 -1.25 -17.98
C THR A 105 8.49 -1.27 -17.96
N MET A 106 7.89 -2.34 -17.40
CA MET A 106 6.43 -2.50 -17.28
C MET A 106 5.88 -2.03 -15.93
N TYR A 107 6.73 -1.54 -15.01
CA TYR A 107 6.27 -1.12 -13.69
C TYR A 107 5.26 0.02 -13.75
N ARG A 108 4.29 -0.06 -12.86
CA ARG A 108 3.20 0.91 -12.72
C ARG A 108 3.04 1.31 -11.25
N MET A 109 2.80 2.58 -11.01
CA MET A 109 2.42 3.11 -9.70
C MET A 109 0.89 3.24 -9.69
N VAL A 110 0.21 2.41 -8.93
CA VAL A 110 -1.25 2.48 -8.77
C VAL A 110 -1.56 3.43 -7.63
N ASP A 111 -1.24 3.06 -6.41
CA ASP A 111 -1.36 3.92 -5.24
C ASP A 111 0.00 4.50 -4.85
N ILE A 112 0.00 5.64 -4.19
CA ILE A 112 1.21 6.40 -3.91
C ILE A 112 1.51 6.34 -2.41
N PRO A 113 2.65 5.77 -2.01
CA PRO A 113 3.01 5.78 -0.60
C PRO A 113 3.25 7.21 -0.12
N ALA A 114 2.94 7.46 1.13
CA ALA A 114 3.22 8.74 1.76
C ALA A 114 4.72 8.98 1.91
N SER A 115 5.09 10.25 1.98
CA SER A 115 6.47 10.69 2.14
C SER A 115 6.62 11.73 3.26
N TYR A 116 5.72 11.66 4.27
CA TYR A 116 5.60 12.66 5.34
C TYR A 116 6.82 12.71 6.26
N HIS A 117 7.61 11.65 6.33
CA HIS A 117 8.79 11.53 7.20
C HIS A 117 10.08 11.86 6.43
N GLY A 118 10.19 13.08 5.91
CA GLY A 118 11.37 13.52 5.17
C GLY A 118 11.59 12.75 3.86
N GLY A 119 10.53 12.42 3.14
CA GLY A 119 10.57 11.61 1.92
C GLY A 119 10.55 10.11 2.18
N ALA A 120 10.07 9.70 3.36
CA ALA A 120 9.89 8.31 3.75
C ALA A 120 8.45 8.06 4.18
N GLY A 121 8.01 6.80 4.12
CA GLY A 121 6.73 6.31 4.64
C GLY A 121 6.93 5.24 5.71
N GLY A 122 5.96 5.11 6.61
CA GLY A 122 5.92 4.05 7.61
C GLY A 122 5.28 2.78 7.04
N LEU A 123 5.79 1.63 7.45
CA LEU A 123 5.24 0.32 7.09
C LEU A 123 5.19 -0.57 8.34
N SER A 124 4.20 -1.46 8.38
CA SER A 124 4.17 -2.59 9.31
C SER A 124 4.21 -3.91 8.55
N PHE A 125 4.87 -4.90 9.11
CA PHE A 125 5.08 -6.20 8.51
C PHE A 125 4.26 -7.29 9.20
N ALA A 126 4.13 -8.43 8.54
CA ALA A 126 3.27 -9.51 9.01
C ALA A 126 3.77 -10.21 10.27
N ASP A 127 5.05 -10.09 10.62
CA ASP A 127 5.62 -10.57 11.89
C ASP A 127 5.45 -9.57 13.05
N GLY A 128 4.84 -8.40 12.80
CA GLY A 128 4.55 -7.36 13.79
C GLY A 128 5.60 -6.27 13.92
N HIS A 129 6.74 -6.35 13.23
CA HIS A 129 7.68 -5.23 13.26
C HIS A 129 7.22 -4.08 12.35
N SER A 130 7.79 -2.91 12.53
CA SER A 130 7.57 -1.73 11.70
C SER A 130 8.89 -1.08 11.31
N GLU A 131 8.90 -0.45 10.14
CA GLU A 131 10.05 0.33 9.68
C GLU A 131 9.61 1.61 8.97
N THR A 132 10.54 2.54 8.83
CA THR A 132 10.40 3.73 8.00
C THR A 132 11.24 3.57 6.76
N ARG A 133 10.60 3.56 5.59
CA ARG A 133 11.26 3.40 4.29
C ARG A 133 11.48 4.73 3.61
N LYS A 134 12.74 5.08 3.35
CA LYS A 134 13.10 6.22 2.50
C LYS A 134 12.86 5.84 1.04
N TRP A 135 12.04 6.62 0.34
CA TRP A 135 11.81 6.45 -1.08
C TRP A 135 12.97 7.03 -1.89
N LEU A 136 13.33 6.36 -2.97
CA LEU A 136 14.51 6.66 -3.78
C LEU A 136 14.17 7.32 -5.12
N ASP A 137 12.99 7.07 -5.66
CA ASP A 137 12.56 7.58 -6.96
C ASP A 137 11.79 8.89 -6.80
N SER A 138 12.17 9.91 -7.56
CA SER A 138 11.52 11.22 -7.51
C SER A 138 10.03 11.17 -7.87
N ARG A 139 9.59 10.17 -8.63
CA ARG A 139 8.17 9.97 -8.98
C ARG A 139 7.37 9.44 -7.81
N THR A 140 8.01 8.71 -6.89
CA THR A 140 7.40 8.24 -5.63
C THR A 140 7.23 9.38 -4.63
N VAL A 141 8.22 10.27 -4.53
CA VAL A 141 8.21 11.43 -3.61
C VAL A 141 7.73 12.72 -4.27
N ALA A 142 7.12 12.64 -5.45
CA ALA A 142 6.64 13.83 -6.16
C ALA A 142 5.76 14.70 -5.25
N ALA A 143 5.98 16.02 -5.30
CA ALA A 143 5.30 16.97 -4.44
C ALA A 143 3.78 16.86 -4.55
N PHE A 144 3.11 16.77 -3.41
CA PHE A 144 1.67 16.86 -3.31
C PHE A 144 1.18 18.23 -3.77
N ARG A 145 0.14 18.25 -4.58
CA ARG A 145 -0.53 19.48 -5.03
C ARG A 145 -1.98 19.45 -4.57
N LYS A 146 -2.30 20.25 -3.57
CA LYS A 146 -3.65 20.34 -3.01
C LYS A 146 -4.68 20.65 -4.11
N GLY A 147 -5.76 19.88 -4.16
CA GLY A 147 -6.84 20.03 -5.14
C GLY A 147 -6.55 19.46 -6.52
N VAL A 148 -5.39 18.84 -6.73
CA VAL A 148 -5.07 18.13 -7.95
C VAL A 148 -5.21 16.62 -7.67
N SER A 149 -6.16 15.98 -8.35
CA SER A 149 -6.27 14.52 -8.31
C SER A 149 -5.06 13.89 -8.99
N THR A 150 -4.41 12.98 -8.30
CA THR A 150 -3.33 12.22 -8.90
C THR A 150 -3.93 11.05 -9.69
N PRO A 151 -3.60 10.90 -10.99
CA PRO A 151 -4.09 9.77 -11.77
C PRO A 151 -3.62 8.45 -11.17
N TYR A 152 -4.55 7.52 -11.01
CA TYR A 152 -4.22 6.13 -10.68
C TYR A 152 -3.52 5.45 -11.84
N ASP A 153 -2.81 4.37 -11.53
CA ASP A 153 -2.25 3.46 -12.51
C ASP A 153 -1.35 4.14 -13.54
N ARG A 154 -0.32 4.82 -13.06
CA ARG A 154 0.64 5.53 -13.89
C ARG A 154 1.81 4.63 -14.28
N PRO A 155 2.24 4.62 -15.54
CA PRO A 155 3.52 4.03 -15.90
C PRO A 155 4.66 4.64 -15.08
N SER A 156 5.50 3.79 -14.53
CA SER A 156 6.66 4.20 -13.75
C SER A 156 7.84 3.24 -14.00
N PRO A 157 8.30 3.15 -15.25
CA PRO A 157 9.30 2.19 -15.65
C PRO A 157 10.60 2.36 -14.86
N ASN A 158 11.21 1.22 -14.50
CA ASN A 158 12.49 1.16 -13.77
C ASN A 158 12.47 1.84 -12.39
N ASN A 159 11.30 2.05 -11.79
CA ASN A 159 11.18 2.65 -10.47
C ASN A 159 11.65 1.67 -9.39
N LYS A 160 12.68 2.07 -8.65
CA LYS A 160 13.32 1.25 -7.61
C LYS A 160 12.41 1.01 -6.41
N ASP A 161 11.49 1.94 -6.12
CA ASP A 161 10.56 1.81 -5.00
C ASP A 161 9.46 0.80 -5.34
N ILE A 162 8.99 0.78 -6.59
CA ILE A 162 8.06 -0.25 -7.05
C ILE A 162 8.71 -1.63 -6.99
N ALA A 163 9.93 -1.78 -7.48
CA ALA A 163 10.67 -3.04 -7.38
C ALA A 163 10.74 -3.53 -5.92
N TRP A 164 11.09 -2.62 -5.01
CA TRP A 164 11.18 -2.92 -3.58
C TRP A 164 9.83 -3.35 -2.98
N MET A 165 8.73 -2.67 -3.35
CA MET A 165 7.38 -3.02 -2.90
C MET A 165 6.93 -4.37 -3.47
N GLN A 166 7.18 -4.64 -4.76
CA GLN A 166 6.85 -5.91 -5.39
C GLN A 166 7.56 -7.09 -4.73
N GLU A 167 8.84 -6.92 -4.36
CA GLU A 167 9.59 -7.94 -3.62
C GLU A 167 8.99 -8.26 -2.24
N ARG A 168 8.16 -7.38 -1.70
CA ARG A 168 7.56 -7.48 -0.36
C ARG A 168 6.05 -7.65 -0.37
N ALA A 169 5.47 -7.78 -1.54
CA ALA A 169 4.02 -7.85 -1.70
C ALA A 169 3.49 -9.28 -1.83
N THR A 170 3.94 -10.02 -2.82
CA THR A 170 3.45 -11.38 -3.10
C THR A 170 4.41 -12.15 -4.02
N ARG A 171 4.08 -13.41 -4.29
CA ARG A 171 4.77 -14.28 -5.26
C ARG A 171 3.77 -15.08 -6.08
N HIS A 172 4.22 -15.63 -7.20
CA HIS A 172 3.45 -16.60 -7.96
C HIS A 172 3.11 -17.83 -7.12
N HIS A 173 1.93 -18.41 -7.34
CA HIS A 173 1.70 -19.76 -6.94
C HIS A 173 2.77 -20.64 -7.60
N ARG A 174 3.48 -21.44 -6.82
CA ARG A 174 4.33 -22.49 -7.41
C ARG A 174 3.39 -23.48 -8.11
N LYS A 175 3.70 -23.78 -9.37
CA LYS A 175 3.10 -24.92 -10.05
C LYS A 175 3.55 -26.20 -9.39
#